data_b51a516bef487457d8066f0210f893a4
#
_entry.id   b51a516bef487457d8066f0210f893a4
#
_cell.length_a   1.000
_cell.length_b   1.000
_cell.length_c   1.000
_cell.angle_alpha   90.00
_cell.angle_beta   90.00
_cell.angle_gamma   90.00
#
_symmetry.space_group_name_H-M   'P 1'
#
loop_
_entity.id
_entity.type
_entity.pdbx_description
1 polymer ?
#
loop_
_entity_poly.entity_id
_entity_poly.type
_entity_poly.pdbx_seq_one_letter_code
_entity_poly.pdbx_strand_id
1 'polypeptide(L)'
;MSTKWLKTLGAGLALSVAASTVSAETLRVVTDPSFVPFEMMDQETGEMIGFDMDIISEVAERAGFEYNLQTMDFNGIIPALQTGNVDIAIAGITITEERQQIVDFSDPYYDSGL
;
A
#
# COMPACT_ATOMS: atom_id res chain seq x y z
N MET A 1 28.44 38.39 -49.44
CA MET A 1 28.59 37.93 -48.08
C MET A 1 27.38 37.17 -47.66
N SER A 2 27.58 35.97 -47.44
CA SER A 2 26.46 35.10 -47.12
C SER A 2 26.16 35.13 -45.63
N THR A 3 24.96 35.42 -45.32
CA THR A 3 24.43 35.32 -43.96
C THR A 3 23.68 34.02 -43.70
N LYS A 4 24.06 33.02 -44.48
CA LYS A 4 23.34 31.73 -44.51
C LYS A 4 23.41 30.96 -43.22
N TRP A 5 24.38 31.20 -42.45
CA TRP A 5 24.57 30.50 -41.18
C TRP A 5 23.62 30.94 -40.07
N LEU A 6 22.89 32.01 -40.29
CA LEU A 6 21.92 32.51 -39.32
C LEU A 6 20.61 31.72 -39.32
N LYS A 7 20.47 30.80 -40.25
CA LYS A 7 19.22 30.07 -40.41
C LYS A 7 19.08 28.85 -39.55
N THR A 8 20.14 28.52 -38.84
CA THR A 8 20.20 27.23 -38.17
C THR A 8 19.81 27.28 -36.72
N LEU A 9 19.36 28.39 -36.23
CA LEU A 9 19.01 28.53 -34.84
C LEU A 9 17.52 28.37 -34.56
N GLY A 10 16.81 27.82 -35.49
CA GLY A 10 15.51 27.28 -35.21
C GLY A 10 15.60 25.90 -34.55
N ALA A 11 16.59 25.69 -33.71
CA ALA A 11 16.60 24.50 -32.89
C ALA A 11 15.39 24.59 -32.03
N GLY A 12 14.35 23.93 -32.47
CA GLY A 12 13.22 23.69 -31.61
C GLY A 12 13.75 23.06 -30.35
N LEU A 13 13.68 23.76 -29.26
CA LEU A 13 13.70 23.13 -27.95
C LEU A 13 12.48 22.22 -27.97
N ALA A 14 12.66 21.02 -28.43
CA ALA A 14 11.73 19.97 -28.13
C ALA A 14 11.91 19.70 -26.66
N LEU A 15 11.19 20.43 -25.84
CA LEU A 15 10.91 20.00 -24.50
C LEU A 15 10.11 18.71 -24.63
N SER A 16 10.82 17.61 -24.81
CA SER A 16 10.23 16.33 -24.50
C SER A 16 10.07 16.33 -22.98
N VAL A 17 8.95 16.81 -22.54
CA VAL A 17 8.49 16.50 -21.20
C VAL A 17 8.30 15.00 -21.24
N ALA A 18 9.33 14.27 -20.84
CA ALA A 18 9.17 12.90 -20.47
C ALA A 18 8.14 12.93 -19.34
N ALA A 19 6.88 12.65 -19.69
CA ALA A 19 5.91 12.34 -18.71
C ALA A 19 6.45 11.12 -17.99
N SER A 20 7.11 11.34 -16.86
CA SER A 20 7.40 10.26 -15.94
C SER A 20 6.06 9.73 -15.51
N THR A 21 5.63 8.66 -16.16
CA THR A 21 4.51 7.87 -15.65
C THR A 21 4.97 7.34 -14.31
N VAL A 22 4.57 8.04 -13.24
CA VAL A 22 4.67 7.49 -11.91
C VAL A 22 3.70 6.33 -11.89
N SER A 23 4.23 5.13 -12.13
CA SER A 23 3.43 3.92 -11.92
C SER A 23 3.04 3.87 -10.45
N ALA A 24 1.77 3.58 -10.19
CA ALA A 24 1.31 3.38 -8.83
C ALA A 24 2.22 2.35 -8.15
N GLU A 25 2.69 2.68 -6.96
CA GLU A 25 3.50 1.80 -6.15
C GLU A 25 2.67 0.58 -5.74
N THR A 26 3.26 -0.61 -5.80
CA THR A 26 2.63 -1.83 -5.32
C THR A 26 3.15 -2.14 -3.93
N LEU A 27 2.28 -2.09 -2.93
CA LEU A 27 2.63 -2.32 -1.54
C LEU A 27 2.38 -3.77 -1.14
N ARG A 28 3.18 -4.25 -0.21
CA ARG A 28 3.02 -5.58 0.38
C ARG A 28 2.17 -5.45 1.63
N VAL A 29 0.97 -6.04 1.59
CA VAL A 29 0.01 -6.01 2.69
C VAL A 29 -0.10 -7.40 3.29
N VAL A 30 -0.11 -7.49 4.61
CA VAL A 30 -0.23 -8.75 5.32
C VAL A 30 -1.42 -8.76 6.25
N THR A 31 -2.05 -9.92 6.37
CA THR A 31 -3.13 -10.20 7.32
C THR A 31 -3.02 -11.62 7.87
N ASP A 32 -3.71 -11.89 8.96
CA ASP A 32 -3.90 -13.24 9.50
C ASP A 32 -5.34 -13.68 9.16
N PRO A 33 -5.56 -14.82 8.49
CA PRO A 33 -6.89 -15.20 8.00
C PRO A 33 -7.84 -15.77 9.06
N SER A 34 -7.53 -15.61 10.35
CA SER A 34 -8.24 -16.30 11.43
C SER A 34 -9.04 -15.38 12.35
N PHE A 35 -9.37 -14.17 11.96
CA PHE A 35 -10.04 -13.19 12.83
C PHE A 35 -11.40 -12.74 12.29
N VAL A 36 -12.40 -13.61 12.38
CA VAL A 36 -13.78 -13.33 11.94
C VAL A 36 -14.42 -12.27 12.83
N PRO A 37 -15.12 -11.25 12.29
CA PRO A 37 -15.47 -10.99 10.88
C PRO A 37 -14.51 -10.02 10.16
N PHE A 38 -13.37 -9.73 10.75
CA PHE A 38 -12.40 -8.77 10.19
C PHE A 38 -11.67 -9.33 8.99
N GLU A 39 -11.13 -10.53 9.12
CA GLU A 39 -10.51 -11.25 8.02
C GLU A 39 -10.76 -12.75 8.15
N MET A 40 -11.06 -13.34 7.01
CA MET A 40 -11.28 -14.77 6.89
C MET A 40 -11.12 -15.20 5.46
N MET A 41 -10.90 -16.47 5.24
CA MET A 41 -10.86 -17.04 3.90
C MET A 41 -12.25 -17.56 3.53
N ASP A 42 -12.75 -17.12 2.38
CA ASP A 42 -13.96 -17.67 1.80
C ASP A 42 -13.67 -19.12 1.36
N GLN A 43 -14.41 -20.05 1.95
CA GLN A 43 -14.18 -21.48 1.69
C GLN A 43 -14.56 -21.90 0.27
N GLU A 44 -15.43 -21.15 -0.39
CA GLU A 44 -15.86 -21.45 -1.76
C GLU A 44 -14.89 -20.89 -2.80
N THR A 45 -14.41 -19.67 -2.60
CA THR A 45 -13.58 -18.98 -3.58
C THR A 45 -12.09 -18.99 -3.26
N GLY A 46 -11.71 -19.25 -2.01
CA GLY A 46 -10.33 -19.15 -1.54
C GLY A 46 -9.83 -17.72 -1.40
N GLU A 47 -10.71 -16.73 -1.56
CA GLU A 47 -10.35 -15.32 -1.40
C GLU A 47 -10.44 -14.89 0.05
N MET A 48 -9.60 -13.91 0.40
CA MET A 48 -9.70 -13.24 1.68
C MET A 48 -10.84 -12.24 1.66
N ILE A 49 -11.74 -12.34 2.64
CA ILE A 49 -12.90 -11.47 2.79
C ILE A 49 -13.00 -10.98 4.24
N GLY A 50 -13.85 -9.98 4.46
CA GLY A 50 -14.15 -9.45 5.77
C GLY A 50 -14.01 -7.94 5.83
N PHE A 51 -14.29 -7.39 7.01
CA PHE A 51 -14.29 -5.95 7.26
C PHE A 51 -12.93 -5.32 6.95
N ASP A 52 -11.85 -5.92 7.41
CA ASP A 52 -10.50 -5.41 7.15
C ASP A 52 -10.12 -5.47 5.66
N MET A 53 -10.62 -6.47 4.94
CA MET A 53 -10.37 -6.59 3.52
C MET A 53 -11.08 -5.48 2.73
N ASP A 54 -12.27 -5.12 3.13
CA ASP A 54 -13.00 -3.99 2.55
C ASP A 54 -12.30 -2.66 2.87
N ILE A 55 -11.79 -2.51 4.09
CA ILE A 55 -11.04 -1.31 4.50
C ILE A 55 -9.78 -1.13 3.65
N ILE A 56 -8.93 -2.15 3.53
CA ILE A 56 -7.68 -2.00 2.77
C ILE A 56 -7.95 -1.74 1.28
N SER A 57 -8.97 -2.38 0.73
CA SER A 57 -9.36 -2.15 -0.65
C SER A 57 -9.76 -0.70 -0.89
N GLU A 58 -10.58 -0.14 -0.02
CA GLU A 58 -11.02 1.25 -0.11
C GLU A 58 -9.88 2.25 0.12
N VAL A 59 -9.02 1.97 1.08
CA VAL A 59 -7.84 2.81 1.34
C VAL A 59 -6.91 2.83 0.13
N ALA A 60 -6.63 1.69 -0.46
CA ALA A 60 -5.79 1.58 -1.64
C ALA A 60 -6.36 2.37 -2.82
N GLU A 61 -7.66 2.27 -3.05
CA GLU A 61 -8.34 3.01 -4.11
C GLU A 61 -8.24 4.52 -3.90
N ARG A 62 -8.54 4.99 -2.70
CA ARG A 62 -8.51 6.42 -2.37
C ARG A 62 -7.11 7.00 -2.34
N ALA A 63 -6.14 6.26 -1.86
CA ALA A 63 -4.75 6.70 -1.77
C ALA A 63 -3.97 6.49 -3.06
N GLY A 64 -4.51 5.74 -4.01
CA GLY A 64 -3.90 5.55 -5.33
C GLY A 64 -2.74 4.58 -5.35
N PHE A 65 -2.79 3.51 -4.56
CA PHE A 65 -1.78 2.46 -4.63
C PHE A 65 -2.40 1.09 -4.94
N GLU A 66 -1.59 0.22 -5.49
CA GLU A 66 -1.90 -1.20 -5.65
C GLU A 66 -1.26 -1.99 -4.52
N TYR A 67 -1.77 -3.17 -4.24
CA TYR A 67 -1.18 -4.01 -3.20
C TYR A 67 -1.29 -5.49 -3.52
N ASN A 68 -0.34 -6.23 -2.99
CA ASN A 68 -0.36 -7.69 -2.93
C ASN A 68 -0.66 -8.11 -1.50
N LEU A 69 -1.71 -8.88 -1.32
CA LEU A 69 -2.12 -9.39 -0.02
C LEU A 69 -1.45 -10.72 0.26
N GLN A 70 -0.79 -10.80 1.40
CA GLN A 70 -0.17 -12.01 1.93
C GLN A 70 -0.83 -12.39 3.25
N THR A 71 -0.81 -13.66 3.58
CA THR A 71 -1.28 -14.16 4.87
C THR A 71 -0.11 -14.70 5.68
N MET A 72 -0.16 -14.50 6.98
CA MET A 72 0.78 -15.09 7.91
C MET A 72 0.15 -15.19 9.30
N ASP A 73 0.77 -15.97 10.17
CA ASP A 73 0.39 -16.02 11.56
C ASP A 73 0.58 -14.65 12.23
N PHE A 74 -0.35 -14.27 13.10
CA PHE A 74 -0.34 -12.98 13.78
C PHE A 74 0.99 -12.69 14.48
N ASN A 75 1.60 -13.70 15.09
CA ASN A 75 2.88 -13.54 15.78
C ASN A 75 4.03 -13.12 14.85
N GLY A 76 3.90 -13.34 13.55
CA GLY A 76 4.89 -12.93 12.56
C GLY A 76 4.68 -11.53 12.01
N ILE A 77 3.52 -10.93 12.21
CA ILE A 77 3.13 -9.68 11.54
C ILE A 77 3.98 -8.49 12.01
N ILE A 78 4.05 -8.24 13.30
CA ILE A 78 4.82 -7.09 13.83
C ILE A 78 6.30 -7.20 13.48
N PRO A 79 6.96 -8.37 13.67
CA PRO A 79 8.34 -8.54 13.20
C PRO A 79 8.52 -8.29 11.70
N ALA A 80 7.59 -8.71 10.86
CA ALA A 80 7.65 -8.47 9.42
C ALA A 80 7.58 -6.98 9.06
N LEU A 81 6.78 -6.20 9.78
CA LEU A 81 6.73 -4.74 9.64
C LEU A 81 8.05 -4.10 10.06
N GLN A 82 8.60 -4.51 11.20
CA GLN A 82 9.85 -3.96 11.73
C GLN A 82 11.03 -4.18 10.79
N THR A 83 11.09 -5.33 10.14
CA THR A 83 12.20 -5.68 9.23
C THR A 83 12.00 -5.15 7.81
N GLY A 84 10.82 -4.56 7.51
CA GLY A 84 10.51 -4.09 6.18
C GLY A 84 10.15 -5.18 5.19
N ASN A 85 9.87 -6.39 5.65
CA ASN A 85 9.41 -7.49 4.78
C ASN A 85 8.00 -7.27 4.26
N VAL A 86 7.19 -6.51 4.99
CA VAL A 86 5.86 -6.04 4.56
C VAL A 86 5.76 -4.55 4.81
N ASP A 87 4.87 -3.89 4.07
CA ASP A 87 4.70 -2.43 4.14
C ASP A 87 3.51 -2.04 5.01
N ILE A 88 2.45 -2.82 4.97
CA ILE A 88 1.21 -2.57 5.71
C ILE A 88 0.73 -3.89 6.31
N ALA A 89 0.26 -3.82 7.55
CA ALA A 89 -0.48 -4.91 8.18
C ALA A 89 -1.91 -4.46 8.49
N ILE A 90 -2.86 -5.32 8.16
CA ILE A 90 -4.26 -5.14 8.52
C ILE A 90 -4.83 -6.47 9.00
N ALA A 91 -5.05 -6.61 10.29
CA ALA A 91 -5.39 -7.87 10.93
C ALA A 91 -6.14 -7.67 12.26
N GLY A 92 -7.01 -6.66 12.32
CA GLY A 92 -7.70 -6.33 13.57
C GLY A 92 -6.75 -6.04 14.72
N ILE A 93 -5.63 -5.37 14.44
CA ILE A 93 -4.54 -5.19 15.40
C ILE A 93 -4.91 -4.11 16.41
N THR A 94 -4.95 -4.48 17.68
CA THR A 94 -5.19 -3.52 18.76
C THR A 94 -4.00 -2.57 18.89
N ILE A 95 -4.31 -1.27 18.94
CA ILE A 95 -3.32 -0.22 19.20
C ILE A 95 -2.94 -0.25 20.66
N THR A 96 -1.68 -0.53 20.96
CA THR A 96 -1.15 -0.50 22.34
C THR A 96 0.08 0.37 22.41
N GLU A 97 0.39 0.90 23.58
CA GLU A 97 1.63 1.69 23.78
C GLU A 97 2.87 0.90 23.40
N GLU A 98 2.91 -0.36 23.79
CA GLU A 98 4.03 -1.25 23.48
C GLU A 98 4.24 -1.37 21.95
N ARG A 99 3.17 -1.61 21.22
CA ARG A 99 3.22 -1.72 19.76
C ARG A 99 3.56 -0.39 19.09
N GLN A 100 3.05 0.72 19.61
CA GLN A 100 3.34 2.05 19.08
C GLN A 100 4.81 2.45 19.20
N GLN A 101 5.56 1.83 20.10
CA GLN A 101 7.00 2.06 20.22
C GLN A 101 7.81 1.45 19.09
N ILE A 102 7.25 0.49 18.37
CA ILE A 102 7.99 -0.30 17.39
C ILE A 102 7.40 -0.25 15.98
N VAL A 103 6.14 0.11 15.82
CA VAL A 103 5.48 0.31 14.53
C VAL A 103 4.56 1.52 14.59
N ASP A 104 4.26 2.09 13.43
CA ASP A 104 3.29 3.17 13.31
C ASP A 104 1.90 2.60 13.09
N PHE A 105 0.90 3.31 13.59
CA PHE A 105 -0.51 2.97 13.41
C PHE A 105 -1.25 4.06 12.65
N SER A 106 -2.26 3.66 11.89
CA SER A 106 -3.28 4.58 11.39
C SER A 106 -4.18 5.07 12.53
N ASP A 107 -5.07 5.99 12.24
CA ASP A 107 -6.18 6.27 13.14
C ASP A 107 -7.00 4.99 13.35
N PRO A 108 -7.57 4.79 14.55
CA PRO A 108 -8.42 3.62 14.77
C PRO A 108 -9.68 3.71 13.92
N TYR A 109 -10.07 2.58 13.33
CA TYR A 109 -11.26 2.49 12.50
C TYR A 109 -12.37 1.62 13.09
N TYR A 110 -12.13 1.00 14.22
CA TYR A 110 -13.10 0.16 14.94
C TYR A 110 -12.84 0.21 16.44
N ASP A 111 -13.89 0.36 17.21
CA ASP A 111 -13.81 0.29 18.69
C ASP A 111 -14.29 -1.08 19.15
N SER A 112 -13.36 -1.89 19.67
CA SER A 112 -13.66 -3.24 20.16
C SER A 112 -14.25 -3.27 21.58
N GLY A 113 -14.26 -2.13 22.27
CA GLY A 113 -14.71 -2.06 23.65
C GLY A 113 -13.73 -2.62 24.69
N LEU A 114 -12.47 -2.82 24.29
CA LEU A 114 -11.41 -3.28 25.19
C LEU A 114 -10.76 -2.11 25.94
#